data_30475c4d20fe7d5a6e73089ba6430c63
#
_entry.id   30475c4d20fe7d5a6e73089ba6430c63
#
_cell.length_a   1.000
_cell.length_b   1.000
_cell.length_c   1.000
_cell.angle_alpha   90.00
_cell.angle_beta   90.00
_cell.angle_gamma   90.00
#
_symmetry.space_group_name_H-M   'P 1'
#
loop_
_entity.id
_entity.type
_entity.pdbx_description
1 polymer ?
#
loop_
_entity_poly.entity_id
_entity_poly.type
_entity_poly.pdbx_seq_one_letter_code
_entity_poly.pdbx_strand_id
1 'polypeptide(L)'
;MNQRERRLFLIQSLLRERPEYRKMGIPADEDEQRQLLRGLMNVRAPRRIGADFLQVQDDYLQDETAAKGITDLADLTPVQPGLYLWQGDITTLKCDAIVNAANSGMTGCYVPNHRCIDNAIHTFAGVELRLACAELMERQGYPEPTGQAKITPAFNLPCRFVLHTVGPIINGRVTEKDKKLLESCYRSCLELAAENGLESVAFCCISTGEFRFPNELAAEIAVRTVREFLKKQTSVKKVIFNVFKDLDKRIYEKLLRAD
;
A
#
# COMPACT_ATOMS: atom_id res chain seq x y z
N MET A 1 -22.45 12.12 12.67
CA MET A 1 -22.84 11.76 11.28
C MET A 1 -22.81 10.25 11.15
N ASN A 2 -23.80 9.64 10.48
CA ASN A 2 -23.72 8.23 10.08
C ASN A 2 -22.85 8.07 8.81
N GLN A 3 -22.54 6.82 8.40
CA GLN A 3 -21.66 6.54 7.25
C GLN A 3 -22.18 7.12 5.93
N ARG A 4 -23.50 7.12 5.71
CA ARG A 4 -24.09 7.75 4.52
C ARG A 4 -23.90 9.27 4.51
N GLU A 5 -24.13 9.91 5.64
CA GLU A 5 -23.96 11.36 5.79
C GLU A 5 -22.50 11.77 5.60
N ARG A 6 -21.55 11.01 6.20
CA ARG A 6 -20.11 11.24 6.01
C ARG A 6 -19.72 11.10 4.53
N ARG A 7 -20.16 10.04 3.87
CA ARG A 7 -19.88 9.80 2.44
C ARG A 7 -20.39 10.93 1.56
N LEU A 8 -21.62 11.38 1.77
CA LEU A 8 -22.20 12.51 1.02
C LEU A 8 -21.46 13.81 1.28
N PHE A 9 -21.08 14.09 2.52
CA PHE A 9 -20.30 15.27 2.88
C PHE A 9 -18.94 15.29 2.16
N LEU A 10 -18.23 14.14 2.16
CA LEU A 10 -16.94 14.00 1.49
C LEU A 10 -17.05 14.17 -0.02
N ILE A 11 -18.05 13.54 -0.65
CA ILE A 11 -18.31 13.70 -2.09
C ILE A 11 -18.59 15.16 -2.43
N GLN A 12 -19.50 15.82 -1.70
CA GLN A 12 -19.84 17.21 -1.94
C GLN A 12 -18.64 18.14 -1.78
N SER A 13 -17.81 17.91 -0.77
CA SER A 13 -16.61 18.69 -0.52
C SER A 13 -15.61 18.56 -1.67
N LEU A 14 -15.35 17.35 -2.15
CA LEU A 14 -14.43 17.10 -3.26
C LEU A 14 -14.97 17.65 -4.60
N LEU A 15 -16.28 17.56 -4.85
CA LEU A 15 -16.90 18.16 -6.04
C LEU A 15 -16.77 19.68 -6.06
N ARG A 16 -16.82 20.32 -4.89
CA ARG A 16 -16.66 21.78 -4.79
C ARG A 16 -15.24 22.27 -5.05
N GLU A 17 -14.23 21.42 -4.84
CA GLU A 17 -12.82 21.80 -5.07
C GLU A 17 -12.52 22.10 -6.55
N ARG A 18 -13.34 21.58 -7.49
CA ARG A 18 -13.10 21.70 -8.92
C ARG A 18 -14.32 22.26 -9.65
N PRO A 19 -14.17 23.41 -10.34
CA PRO A 19 -15.27 24.02 -11.10
C PRO A 19 -15.91 23.08 -12.12
N GLU A 20 -15.10 22.24 -12.77
CA GLU A 20 -15.55 21.24 -13.77
C GLU A 20 -16.49 20.19 -13.20
N TYR A 21 -16.46 19.94 -11.89
CA TYR A 21 -17.32 18.96 -11.23
C TYR A 21 -18.63 19.53 -10.67
N ARG A 22 -18.83 20.86 -10.72
CA ARG A 22 -20.01 21.52 -10.13
C ARG A 22 -21.35 21.02 -10.66
N LYS A 23 -21.38 20.49 -11.88
CA LYS A 23 -22.60 19.95 -12.52
C LYS A 23 -22.72 18.43 -12.37
N MET A 24 -21.77 17.76 -11.74
CA MET A 24 -21.79 16.32 -11.54
C MET A 24 -22.84 15.99 -10.47
N GLY A 25 -23.81 15.15 -10.82
CA GLY A 25 -24.80 14.63 -9.89
C GLY A 25 -24.20 13.60 -8.95
N ILE A 26 -24.76 13.49 -7.76
CA ILE A 26 -24.41 12.41 -6.83
C ILE A 26 -25.41 11.28 -7.06
N PRO A 27 -24.98 10.04 -7.34
CA PRO A 27 -25.85 8.90 -7.52
C PRO A 27 -26.75 8.64 -6.30
N ALA A 28 -27.92 8.06 -6.51
CA ALA A 28 -28.81 7.64 -5.41
C ALA A 28 -28.34 6.32 -4.78
N ASP A 29 -27.72 5.45 -5.55
CA ASP A 29 -27.19 4.15 -5.14
C ASP A 29 -25.92 4.31 -4.27
N GLU A 30 -25.86 3.53 -3.21
CA GLU A 30 -24.76 3.63 -2.25
C GLU A 30 -23.42 3.10 -2.77
N ASP A 31 -23.43 2.06 -3.60
CA ASP A 31 -22.20 1.49 -4.17
C ASP A 31 -21.66 2.42 -5.25
N GLU A 32 -22.52 3.04 -6.05
CA GLU A 32 -22.11 4.10 -6.97
C GLU A 32 -21.54 5.31 -6.22
N GLN A 33 -22.09 5.68 -5.06
CA GLN A 33 -21.53 6.74 -4.20
C GLN A 33 -20.16 6.37 -3.66
N ARG A 34 -19.93 5.11 -3.23
CA ARG A 34 -18.60 4.63 -2.79
C ARG A 34 -17.59 4.70 -3.94
N GLN A 35 -18.00 4.29 -5.14
CA GLN A 35 -17.14 4.38 -6.33
C GLN A 35 -16.84 5.84 -6.71
N LEU A 36 -17.83 6.73 -6.65
CA LEU A 36 -17.64 8.15 -6.92
C LEU A 36 -16.67 8.77 -5.91
N LEU A 37 -16.87 8.54 -4.60
CA LEU A 37 -15.97 9.05 -3.57
C LEU A 37 -14.53 8.56 -3.80
N ARG A 38 -14.36 7.25 -4.02
CA ARG A 38 -13.05 6.67 -4.32
C ARG A 38 -12.41 7.31 -5.55
N GLY A 39 -13.16 7.44 -6.64
CA GLY A 39 -12.67 8.07 -7.87
C GLY A 39 -12.22 9.52 -7.65
N LEU A 40 -13.01 10.31 -6.91
CA LEU A 40 -12.68 11.69 -6.57
C LEU A 40 -11.41 11.79 -5.70
N MET A 41 -11.25 10.91 -4.71
CA MET A 41 -10.03 10.83 -3.91
C MET A 41 -8.82 10.43 -4.76
N ASN A 42 -8.99 9.50 -5.71
CA ASN A 42 -7.89 9.03 -6.56
C ASN A 42 -7.35 10.14 -7.47
N VAL A 43 -8.20 10.99 -8.03
CA VAL A 43 -7.79 12.08 -8.95
C VAL A 43 -7.43 13.37 -8.23
N ARG A 44 -7.63 13.43 -6.92
CA ARG A 44 -7.34 14.64 -6.15
C ARG A 44 -5.83 14.90 -6.09
N ALA A 45 -5.44 16.11 -6.49
CA ALA A 45 -4.04 16.56 -6.34
C ALA A 45 -3.63 16.64 -4.85
N PRO A 46 -2.34 16.51 -4.51
CA PRO A 46 -1.82 16.63 -3.15
C PRO A 46 -1.92 18.08 -2.66
N ARG A 47 -3.04 18.44 -2.09
CA ARG A 47 -3.32 19.78 -1.54
C ARG A 47 -3.85 19.64 -0.12
N ARG A 48 -3.53 20.60 0.73
CA ARG A 48 -4.14 20.70 2.06
C ARG A 48 -5.64 20.85 1.94
N ILE A 49 -6.36 20.39 2.95
CA ILE A 49 -7.81 20.48 3.07
C ILE A 49 -8.15 20.82 4.52
N GLY A 50 -9.36 21.35 4.75
CA GLY A 50 -9.79 21.78 6.08
C GLY A 50 -9.90 20.62 7.08
N ALA A 51 -9.74 20.96 8.37
CA ALA A 51 -9.81 19.99 9.47
C ALA A 51 -11.16 19.25 9.53
N ASP A 52 -12.27 19.92 9.21
CA ASP A 52 -13.61 19.31 9.20
C ASP A 52 -13.69 18.17 8.17
N PHE A 53 -13.05 18.35 6.99
CA PHE A 53 -13.00 17.28 6.00
C PHE A 53 -12.19 16.11 6.51
N LEU A 54 -11.01 16.37 7.08
CA LEU A 54 -10.12 15.32 7.59
C LEU A 54 -10.82 14.51 8.69
N GLN A 55 -11.46 15.16 9.65
CA GLN A 55 -12.18 14.48 10.71
C GLN A 55 -13.29 13.56 10.17
N VAL A 56 -14.09 14.05 9.22
CA VAL A 56 -15.17 13.24 8.61
C VAL A 56 -14.60 12.12 7.76
N GLN A 57 -13.50 12.37 7.04
CA GLN A 57 -12.79 11.33 6.27
C GLN A 57 -12.25 10.23 7.18
N ASP A 58 -11.61 10.62 8.28
CA ASP A 58 -10.98 9.65 9.19
C ASP A 58 -12.04 8.75 9.83
N ASP A 59 -13.12 9.34 10.34
CA ASP A 59 -14.26 8.58 10.86
C ASP A 59 -14.84 7.63 9.79
N TYR A 60 -14.97 8.11 8.54
CA TYR A 60 -15.52 7.33 7.43
C TYR A 60 -14.62 6.15 7.07
N LEU A 61 -13.31 6.39 6.86
CA LEU A 61 -12.38 5.37 6.41
C LEU A 61 -12.09 4.32 7.49
N GLN A 62 -12.01 4.73 8.75
CA GLN A 62 -11.82 3.81 9.88
C GLN A 62 -13.02 2.88 10.04
N ASP A 63 -14.24 3.39 9.93
CA ASP A 63 -15.45 2.57 9.98
C ASP A 63 -15.56 1.63 8.76
N GLU A 64 -15.21 2.09 7.55
CA GLU A 64 -15.18 1.22 6.35
C GLU A 64 -14.13 0.10 6.49
N THR A 65 -12.97 0.41 7.06
CA THR A 65 -11.91 -0.59 7.30
C THR A 65 -12.33 -1.58 8.39
N ALA A 66 -12.94 -1.12 9.48
CA ALA A 66 -13.48 -1.97 10.53
C ALA A 66 -14.59 -2.90 10.02
N ALA A 67 -15.48 -2.40 9.14
CA ALA A 67 -16.54 -3.19 8.53
C ALA A 67 -16.02 -4.31 7.60
N LYS A 68 -14.86 -4.12 6.97
CA LYS A 68 -14.17 -5.19 6.21
C LYS A 68 -13.59 -6.29 7.10
N GLY A 69 -13.34 -5.99 8.37
CA GLY A 69 -12.62 -6.83 9.32
C GLY A 69 -11.12 -6.55 9.32
N ILE A 70 -10.60 -6.17 10.48
CA ILE A 70 -9.15 -5.95 10.70
C ILE A 70 -8.54 -7.29 11.11
N THR A 71 -7.46 -7.69 10.42
CA THR A 71 -6.64 -8.84 10.79
C THR A 71 -5.47 -8.35 11.63
N ASP A 72 -5.35 -8.81 12.87
CA ASP A 72 -4.18 -8.53 13.71
C ASP A 72 -3.07 -9.55 13.40
N LEU A 73 -1.83 -9.09 13.23
CA LEU A 73 -0.68 -9.98 13.08
C LEU A 73 -0.54 -10.96 14.25
N ALA A 74 -0.99 -10.58 15.44
CA ALA A 74 -0.97 -11.46 16.61
C ALA A 74 -1.84 -12.72 16.46
N ASP A 75 -2.86 -12.66 15.59
CA ASP A 75 -3.77 -13.79 15.31
C ASP A 75 -3.25 -14.70 14.18
N LEU A 76 -2.17 -14.30 13.50
CA LEU A 76 -1.59 -15.09 12.41
C LEU A 76 -0.57 -16.11 12.93
N THR A 77 -0.61 -17.31 12.36
CA THR A 77 0.38 -18.35 12.63
C THR A 77 1.56 -18.21 11.69
N PRO A 78 2.82 -18.16 12.19
CA PRO A 78 3.99 -18.14 11.33
C PRO A 78 4.15 -19.47 10.58
N VAL A 79 4.53 -19.42 9.30
CA VAL A 79 4.85 -20.61 8.51
C VAL A 79 6.28 -21.10 8.75
N GLN A 80 7.15 -20.20 9.19
CA GLN A 80 8.53 -20.45 9.66
C GLN A 80 8.85 -19.39 10.73
N PRO A 81 9.89 -19.55 11.56
CA PRO A 81 10.26 -18.55 12.54
C PRO A 81 10.41 -17.14 11.94
N GLY A 82 9.57 -16.22 12.36
CA GLY A 82 9.55 -14.84 11.85
C GLY A 82 8.93 -14.63 10.46
N LEU A 83 8.51 -15.68 9.76
CA LEU A 83 7.90 -15.61 8.44
C LEU A 83 6.42 -16.00 8.46
N TYR A 84 5.59 -15.15 7.88
CA TYR A 84 4.15 -15.34 7.77
C TYR A 84 3.72 -15.31 6.31
N LEU A 85 2.70 -16.07 5.97
CA LEU A 85 1.99 -15.99 4.70
C LEU A 85 0.53 -15.70 4.99
N TRP A 86 0.02 -14.60 4.46
CA TRP A 86 -1.37 -14.21 4.66
C TRP A 86 -2.02 -13.77 3.35
N GLN A 87 -3.19 -14.35 3.06
CA GLN A 87 -3.99 -13.97 1.91
C GLN A 87 -5.12 -13.05 2.36
N GLY A 88 -5.09 -11.79 1.91
CA GLY A 88 -6.09 -10.81 2.27
C GLY A 88 -5.78 -9.41 1.73
N ASP A 89 -6.65 -8.46 2.08
CA ASP A 89 -6.49 -7.05 1.76
C ASP A 89 -5.47 -6.41 2.72
N ILE A 90 -4.28 -6.08 2.23
CA ILE A 90 -3.19 -5.52 3.04
C ILE A 90 -3.60 -4.23 3.78
N THR A 91 -4.61 -3.52 3.27
CA THR A 91 -5.13 -2.29 3.90
C THR A 91 -5.91 -2.56 5.19
N THR A 92 -6.19 -3.83 5.51
CA THR A 92 -6.86 -4.26 6.74
C THR A 92 -5.92 -4.94 7.74
N LEU A 93 -4.61 -5.03 7.43
CA LEU A 93 -3.65 -5.71 8.29
C LEU A 93 -3.07 -4.78 9.35
N LYS A 94 -3.21 -5.16 10.62
CA LYS A 94 -2.63 -4.47 11.76
C LYS A 94 -1.24 -5.05 12.05
N CYS A 95 -0.20 -4.26 11.73
CA CYS A 95 1.22 -4.53 11.97
C CYS A 95 1.98 -3.20 12.08
N ASP A 96 3.31 -3.22 12.21
CA ASP A 96 4.04 -1.94 12.26
C ASP A 96 4.07 -1.24 10.91
N ALA A 97 4.40 -1.95 9.82
CA ALA A 97 4.41 -1.35 8.50
C ALA A 97 3.90 -2.29 7.41
N ILE A 98 3.21 -1.71 6.43
CA ILE A 98 2.90 -2.37 5.15
C ILE A 98 3.74 -1.74 4.04
N VAL A 99 4.06 -2.52 3.00
CA VAL A 99 4.81 -2.04 1.84
C VAL A 99 3.87 -1.72 0.70
N ASN A 100 3.99 -0.51 0.17
CA ASN A 100 3.35 -0.03 -1.04
C ASN A 100 4.29 -0.19 -2.24
N ALA A 101 3.84 -0.87 -3.28
CA ALA A 101 4.50 -0.89 -4.58
C ALA A 101 4.08 0.35 -5.38
N ALA A 102 4.83 1.43 -5.18
CA ALA A 102 4.57 2.75 -5.72
C ALA A 102 5.11 2.93 -7.16
N ASN A 103 4.68 3.99 -7.81
CA ASN A 103 5.34 4.52 -9.01
C ASN A 103 6.44 5.54 -8.62
N SER A 104 7.27 5.94 -9.57
CA SER A 104 8.41 6.86 -9.33
C SER A 104 8.02 8.26 -8.87
N GLY A 105 6.76 8.67 -9.08
CA GLY A 105 6.22 9.92 -8.55
C GLY A 105 5.81 9.84 -7.08
N MET A 106 5.66 8.64 -6.53
CA MET A 106 5.30 8.34 -5.13
C MET A 106 3.93 8.86 -4.66
N THR A 107 3.22 9.62 -5.46
CA THR A 107 1.96 10.29 -5.07
C THR A 107 0.71 9.45 -5.33
N GLY A 108 0.86 8.15 -5.51
CA GLY A 108 -0.23 7.21 -5.72
C GLY A 108 -0.68 7.09 -7.19
N CYS A 109 -1.59 6.19 -7.42
CA CYS A 109 -2.22 6.00 -8.73
C CYS A 109 -3.39 6.96 -8.90
N TYR A 110 -3.37 7.75 -9.99
CA TYR A 110 -4.42 8.74 -10.30
C TYR A 110 -5.54 8.19 -11.18
N VAL A 111 -5.50 6.91 -11.55
CA VAL A 111 -6.58 6.29 -12.34
C VAL A 111 -7.79 6.02 -11.43
N PRO A 112 -8.97 6.61 -11.72
CA PRO A 112 -10.16 6.44 -10.88
C PRO A 112 -10.52 4.95 -10.71
N ASN A 113 -10.77 4.53 -9.49
CA ASN A 113 -11.18 3.16 -9.15
C ASN A 113 -10.23 2.05 -9.63
N HIS A 114 -8.98 2.37 -9.91
CA HIS A 114 -7.99 1.36 -10.30
C HIS A 114 -7.76 0.34 -9.19
N ARG A 115 -7.55 -0.92 -9.57
CA ARG A 115 -7.43 -2.03 -8.62
C ARG A 115 -5.99 -2.37 -8.23
N CYS A 116 -5.03 -1.48 -8.48
CA CYS A 116 -3.66 -1.69 -8.02
C CYS A 116 -3.51 -1.40 -6.53
N ILE A 117 -2.47 -1.95 -5.94
CA ILE A 117 -2.18 -1.80 -4.52
C ILE A 117 -1.92 -0.34 -4.13
N ASP A 118 -1.23 0.42 -4.97
CA ASP A 118 -0.93 1.83 -4.77
C ASP A 118 -2.21 2.67 -4.68
N ASN A 119 -3.20 2.41 -5.57
CA ASN A 119 -4.51 3.04 -5.49
C ASN A 119 -5.25 2.67 -4.19
N ALA A 120 -5.25 1.39 -3.80
CA ALA A 120 -5.93 0.92 -2.61
C ALA A 120 -5.34 1.55 -1.33
N ILE A 121 -4.02 1.51 -1.17
CA ILE A 121 -3.33 2.08 0.00
C ILE A 121 -3.61 3.58 0.11
N HIS A 122 -3.47 4.35 -0.97
CA HIS A 122 -3.77 5.78 -0.95
C HIS A 122 -5.24 6.08 -0.69
N THR A 123 -6.17 5.24 -1.16
CA THR A 123 -7.60 5.40 -0.89
C THR A 123 -7.91 5.24 0.60
N PHE A 124 -7.46 4.12 1.21
CA PHE A 124 -7.82 3.79 2.59
C PHE A 124 -6.97 4.50 3.64
N ALA A 125 -5.78 4.98 3.28
CA ALA A 125 -5.02 5.91 4.13
C ALA A 125 -5.67 7.30 4.20
N GLY A 126 -6.35 7.74 3.14
CA GLY A 126 -6.91 9.08 3.03
C GLY A 126 -6.03 10.06 2.26
N VAL A 127 -6.55 11.28 2.06
CA VAL A 127 -5.90 12.30 1.20
C VAL A 127 -4.55 12.79 1.75
N GLU A 128 -4.31 12.62 3.04
CA GLU A 128 -3.08 13.03 3.72
C GLU A 128 -1.86 12.22 3.30
N LEU A 129 -2.02 10.92 3.00
CA LEU A 129 -0.91 10.10 2.54
C LEU A 129 -0.29 10.65 1.25
N ARG A 130 -1.14 11.04 0.28
CA ARG A 130 -0.67 11.64 -0.97
C ARG A 130 0.04 12.96 -0.74
N LEU A 131 -0.44 13.78 0.19
CA LEU A 131 0.20 15.04 0.56
C LEU A 131 1.58 14.79 1.19
N ALA A 132 1.67 13.86 2.15
CA ALA A 132 2.93 13.50 2.78
C ALA A 132 3.96 12.97 1.78
N CYS A 133 3.53 12.12 0.84
CA CYS A 133 4.40 11.65 -0.25
C CYS A 133 4.85 12.80 -1.16
N ALA A 134 3.95 13.71 -1.53
CA ALA A 134 4.30 14.87 -2.36
C ALA A 134 5.33 15.77 -1.68
N GLU A 135 5.19 16.04 -0.39
CA GLU A 135 6.15 16.81 0.40
C GLU A 135 7.52 16.12 0.49
N LEU A 136 7.56 14.77 0.57
CA LEU A 136 8.81 14.00 0.49
C LEU A 136 9.49 14.17 -0.87
N MET A 137 8.72 14.05 -1.95
CA MET A 137 9.23 14.14 -3.31
C MET A 137 9.65 15.56 -3.69
N GLU A 138 8.96 16.57 -3.20
CA GLU A 138 9.35 17.98 -3.38
C GLU A 138 10.70 18.26 -2.72
N ARG A 139 10.91 17.77 -1.49
CA ARG A 139 12.22 17.90 -0.81
C ARG A 139 13.33 17.14 -1.53
N GLN A 140 13.02 16.00 -2.15
CA GLN A 140 13.97 15.22 -2.93
C GLN A 140 14.35 15.89 -4.25
N GLY A 141 13.38 16.47 -4.96
CA GLY A 141 13.57 17.20 -6.21
C GLY A 141 13.75 16.35 -7.47
N TYR A 142 13.65 15.02 -7.38
CA TYR A 142 13.74 14.09 -8.52
C TYR A 142 12.88 12.85 -8.31
N PRO A 143 12.45 12.12 -9.36
CA PRO A 143 11.66 10.89 -9.22
C PRO A 143 12.35 9.83 -8.38
N GLU A 144 11.59 9.06 -7.62
CA GLU A 144 12.13 7.99 -6.78
C GLU A 144 12.81 6.91 -7.63
N PRO A 145 14.09 6.58 -7.36
CA PRO A 145 14.77 5.53 -8.06
C PRO A 145 14.19 4.15 -7.73
N THR A 146 14.18 3.25 -8.72
CA THR A 146 13.82 1.85 -8.53
C THR A 146 14.75 1.19 -7.50
N GLY A 147 14.17 0.45 -6.55
CA GLY A 147 14.93 -0.29 -5.55
C GLY A 147 15.19 0.46 -4.25
N GLN A 148 14.79 1.72 -4.16
CA GLN A 148 14.87 2.50 -2.92
C GLN A 148 13.56 2.46 -2.14
N ALA A 149 13.57 2.90 -0.88
CA ALA A 149 12.39 2.95 -0.04
C ALA A 149 12.24 4.28 0.70
N LYS A 150 10.99 4.68 0.97
CA LYS A 150 10.62 5.80 1.83
C LYS A 150 9.55 5.39 2.83
N ILE A 151 9.47 6.10 3.94
CA ILE A 151 8.51 5.83 5.00
C ILE A 151 7.59 7.03 5.22
N THR A 152 6.30 6.77 5.44
CA THR A 152 5.31 7.76 5.85
C THR A 152 4.46 7.20 6.99
N PRO A 153 3.78 8.05 7.77
CA PRO A 153 2.65 7.60 8.58
C PRO A 153 1.60 6.91 7.73
N ALA A 154 0.85 5.99 8.32
CA ALA A 154 -0.18 5.22 7.61
C ALA A 154 -1.59 5.88 7.67
N PHE A 155 -1.73 6.95 8.44
CA PHE A 155 -2.99 7.70 8.64
C PHE A 155 -4.15 6.78 9.07
N ASN A 156 -5.16 6.57 8.21
CA ASN A 156 -6.35 5.77 8.55
C ASN A 156 -6.18 4.25 8.39
N LEU A 157 -5.02 3.77 7.99
CA LEU A 157 -4.75 2.33 7.92
C LEU A 157 -4.50 1.74 9.32
N PRO A 158 -4.79 0.45 9.55
CA PRO A 158 -4.56 -0.20 10.85
C PRO A 158 -3.08 -0.36 11.23
N CYS A 159 -2.17 -0.29 10.26
CA CYS A 159 -0.73 -0.27 10.49
C CYS A 159 -0.24 1.12 10.93
N ARG A 160 1.00 1.21 11.44
CA ARG A 160 1.58 2.48 11.90
C ARG A 160 2.22 3.28 10.77
N PHE A 161 2.85 2.58 9.83
CA PHE A 161 3.62 3.19 8.75
C PHE A 161 3.34 2.52 7.41
N VAL A 162 3.58 3.26 6.33
CA VAL A 162 3.67 2.74 4.96
C VAL A 162 5.11 2.91 4.48
N LEU A 163 5.70 1.81 4.04
CA LEU A 163 6.99 1.79 3.33
C LEU A 163 6.70 1.79 1.83
N HIS A 164 7.16 2.81 1.14
CA HIS A 164 6.94 2.95 -0.31
C HIS A 164 8.21 2.56 -1.06
N THR A 165 8.10 1.69 -2.06
CA THR A 165 9.22 1.32 -2.93
C THR A 165 8.77 1.23 -4.39
N VAL A 166 9.66 1.58 -5.30
CA VAL A 166 9.42 1.51 -6.75
C VAL A 166 10.09 0.26 -7.29
N GLY A 167 9.28 -0.71 -7.69
CA GLY A 167 9.79 -1.94 -8.29
C GLY A 167 10.18 -1.78 -9.76
N PRO A 168 10.96 -2.71 -10.32
CA PRO A 168 11.32 -2.72 -11.74
C PRO A 168 10.10 -3.00 -12.64
N ILE A 169 10.05 -2.29 -13.79
CA ILE A 169 9.06 -2.51 -14.85
C ILE A 169 9.68 -3.43 -15.89
N ILE A 170 9.02 -4.55 -16.20
CA ILE A 170 9.53 -5.52 -17.16
C ILE A 170 8.98 -5.26 -18.55
N ASN A 171 9.89 -4.97 -19.47
CA ASN A 171 9.62 -4.78 -20.90
C ASN A 171 10.37 -5.88 -21.68
N GLY A 172 9.74 -7.06 -21.82
CA GLY A 172 10.33 -8.21 -22.47
C GLY A 172 10.88 -9.25 -21.49
N ARG A 173 12.15 -9.65 -21.61
CA ARG A 173 12.76 -10.65 -20.72
C ARG A 173 13.33 -9.99 -19.47
N VAL A 174 13.17 -10.66 -18.32
CA VAL A 174 13.80 -10.24 -17.06
C VAL A 174 15.31 -10.32 -17.18
N THR A 175 15.99 -9.24 -16.81
CA THR A 175 17.45 -9.17 -16.78
C THR A 175 18.01 -9.37 -15.37
N GLU A 176 19.31 -9.62 -15.23
CA GLU A 176 19.97 -9.68 -13.93
C GLU A 176 19.90 -8.32 -13.18
N LYS A 177 19.85 -7.22 -13.91
CA LYS A 177 19.63 -5.89 -13.33
C LYS A 177 18.24 -5.79 -12.69
N ASP A 178 17.20 -6.29 -13.37
CA ASP A 178 15.84 -6.25 -12.84
C ASP A 178 15.70 -7.11 -11.56
N LYS A 179 16.36 -8.28 -11.54
CA LYS A 179 16.40 -9.14 -10.34
C LYS A 179 17.05 -8.42 -9.17
N LYS A 180 18.20 -7.78 -9.37
CA LYS A 180 18.91 -7.00 -8.35
C LYS A 180 18.10 -5.80 -7.87
N LEU A 181 17.36 -5.13 -8.77
CA LEU A 181 16.48 -4.03 -8.39
C LEU A 181 15.29 -4.49 -7.56
N LEU A 182 14.69 -5.63 -7.89
CA LEU A 182 13.62 -6.21 -7.07
C LEU A 182 14.15 -6.64 -5.70
N GLU A 183 15.30 -7.30 -5.63
CA GLU A 183 15.99 -7.61 -4.37
C GLU A 183 16.23 -6.35 -3.54
N SER A 184 16.69 -5.27 -4.17
CA SER A 184 16.90 -3.98 -3.54
C SER A 184 15.63 -3.40 -2.93
N CYS A 185 14.45 -3.55 -3.58
CA CYS A 185 13.17 -3.11 -3.00
C CYS A 185 12.90 -3.75 -1.65
N TYR A 186 13.03 -5.07 -1.55
CA TYR A 186 12.83 -5.80 -0.29
C TYR A 186 13.86 -5.40 0.77
N ARG A 187 15.13 -5.33 0.39
CA ARG A 187 16.23 -4.96 1.28
C ARG A 187 16.07 -3.55 1.83
N SER A 188 15.85 -2.56 0.96
CA SER A 188 15.69 -1.15 1.36
C SER A 188 14.50 -0.94 2.28
N CYS A 189 13.37 -1.63 2.04
CA CYS A 189 12.22 -1.57 2.95
C CYS A 189 12.56 -2.16 4.33
N LEU A 190 13.26 -3.30 4.39
CA LEU A 190 13.64 -3.94 5.65
C LEU A 190 14.69 -3.13 6.42
N GLU A 191 15.67 -2.56 5.73
CA GLU A 191 16.69 -1.67 6.32
C GLU A 191 16.03 -0.42 6.89
N LEU A 192 15.15 0.24 6.13
CA LEU A 192 14.42 1.41 6.58
C LEU A 192 13.48 1.10 7.76
N ALA A 193 12.84 -0.07 7.76
CA ALA A 193 12.05 -0.54 8.90
C ALA A 193 12.93 -0.73 10.15
N ALA A 194 14.10 -1.34 10.00
CA ALA A 194 15.04 -1.55 11.11
C ALA A 194 15.58 -0.21 11.67
N GLU A 195 15.92 0.74 10.80
CA GLU A 195 16.36 2.09 11.20
C GLU A 195 15.28 2.85 12.00
N ASN A 196 14.01 2.56 11.74
CA ASN A 196 12.88 3.13 12.48
C ASN A 196 12.41 2.26 13.66
N GLY A 197 13.15 1.23 14.04
CA GLY A 197 12.84 0.38 15.18
C GLY A 197 11.58 -0.45 15.04
N LEU A 198 11.13 -0.73 13.79
CA LEU A 198 9.93 -1.52 13.53
C LEU A 198 10.22 -3.01 13.69
N GLU A 199 9.25 -3.76 14.24
CA GLU A 199 9.37 -5.20 14.47
C GLU A 199 8.71 -6.05 13.38
N SER A 200 7.71 -5.51 12.68
CA SER A 200 6.92 -6.24 11.70
C SER A 200 6.71 -5.47 10.39
N VAL A 201 6.89 -6.17 9.26
CA VAL A 201 6.72 -5.61 7.91
C VAL A 201 5.90 -6.57 7.04
N ALA A 202 4.84 -6.07 6.41
CA ALA A 202 4.06 -6.83 5.45
C ALA A 202 4.34 -6.38 4.02
N PHE A 203 4.78 -7.30 3.19
CA PHE A 203 5.07 -7.06 1.77
C PHE A 203 3.91 -7.51 0.88
N CYS A 204 3.47 -6.65 -0.03
CA CYS A 204 2.71 -7.07 -1.20
C CYS A 204 3.63 -7.73 -2.24
N CYS A 205 3.05 -8.34 -3.29
CA CYS A 205 3.81 -8.93 -4.40
C CYS A 205 4.37 -7.83 -5.31
N ILE A 206 5.52 -7.25 -4.96
CA ILE A 206 6.13 -6.12 -5.67
C ILE A 206 6.37 -6.46 -7.15
N SER A 207 6.00 -5.54 -8.05
CA SER A 207 6.16 -5.59 -9.50
C SER A 207 5.37 -6.68 -10.25
N THR A 208 4.63 -7.57 -9.60
CA THR A 208 3.94 -8.69 -10.28
C THR A 208 2.60 -8.33 -10.93
N GLY A 209 2.11 -7.11 -10.69
CA GLY A 209 0.90 -6.58 -11.33
C GLY A 209 1.23 -5.82 -12.63
N GLU A 210 0.99 -4.51 -12.62
CA GLU A 210 1.19 -3.60 -13.76
C GLU A 210 2.62 -3.61 -14.30
N PHE A 211 3.61 -3.90 -13.45
CA PHE A 211 5.04 -3.91 -13.82
C PHE A 211 5.51 -5.25 -14.40
N ARG A 212 4.62 -6.26 -14.47
CA ARG A 212 4.78 -7.50 -15.22
C ARG A 212 6.01 -8.36 -14.88
N PHE A 213 6.52 -8.26 -13.67
CA PHE A 213 7.55 -9.20 -13.19
C PHE A 213 6.92 -10.58 -13.01
N PRO A 214 7.54 -11.70 -13.52
CA PRO A 214 6.99 -13.05 -13.36
C PRO A 214 6.81 -13.43 -11.88
N ASN A 215 5.62 -13.89 -11.51
CA ASN A 215 5.23 -14.11 -10.11
C ASN A 215 6.15 -15.12 -9.38
N GLU A 216 6.50 -16.25 -10.00
CA GLU A 216 7.37 -17.27 -9.39
C GLU A 216 8.76 -16.69 -9.10
N LEU A 217 9.38 -16.06 -10.10
CA LEU A 217 10.72 -15.49 -9.94
C LEU A 217 10.72 -14.32 -8.94
N ALA A 218 9.66 -13.52 -8.91
CA ALA A 218 9.53 -12.44 -7.92
C ALA A 218 9.42 -13.00 -6.50
N ALA A 219 8.63 -14.03 -6.29
CA ALA A 219 8.47 -14.69 -4.99
C ALA A 219 9.77 -15.37 -4.52
N GLU A 220 10.53 -16.02 -5.43
CA GLU A 220 11.85 -16.60 -5.11
C GLU A 220 12.82 -15.52 -4.60
N ILE A 221 12.88 -14.37 -5.29
CA ILE A 221 13.72 -13.24 -4.90
C ILE A 221 13.27 -12.69 -3.53
N ALA A 222 11.96 -12.51 -3.34
CA ALA A 222 11.38 -12.02 -2.11
C ALA A 222 11.74 -12.91 -0.91
N VAL A 223 11.45 -14.22 -1.00
CA VAL A 223 11.68 -15.18 0.08
C VAL A 223 13.16 -15.28 0.41
N ARG A 224 14.03 -15.40 -0.59
CA ARG A 224 15.48 -15.42 -0.40
C ARG A 224 15.99 -14.16 0.31
N THR A 225 15.60 -12.98 -0.16
CA THR A 225 16.07 -11.70 0.39
C THR A 225 15.62 -11.52 1.83
N VAL A 226 14.37 -11.84 2.12
CA VAL A 226 13.81 -11.74 3.47
C VAL A 226 14.49 -12.74 4.42
N ARG A 227 14.67 -14.00 4.01
CA ARG A 227 15.39 -15.02 4.82
C ARG A 227 16.83 -14.58 5.14
N GLU A 228 17.55 -14.03 4.15
CA GLU A 228 18.90 -13.51 4.36
C GLU A 228 18.90 -12.33 5.34
N PHE A 229 17.93 -11.43 5.23
CA PHE A 229 17.84 -10.29 6.13
C PHE A 229 17.53 -10.69 7.57
N LEU A 230 16.62 -11.64 7.79
CA LEU A 230 16.23 -12.10 9.13
C LEU A 230 17.36 -12.83 9.89
N LYS A 231 18.43 -13.24 9.21
CA LYS A 231 19.64 -13.74 9.87
C LYS A 231 20.41 -12.62 10.59
N LYS A 232 20.16 -11.35 10.25
CA LYS A 232 20.80 -10.21 10.90
C LYS A 232 20.10 -9.91 12.22
N GLN A 233 20.87 -9.42 13.21
CA GLN A 233 20.30 -8.92 14.47
C GLN A 233 19.79 -7.49 14.29
N THR A 234 18.52 -7.35 13.91
CA THR A 234 17.84 -6.07 13.76
C THR A 234 16.56 -6.04 14.61
N SER A 235 15.85 -4.90 14.63
CA SER A 235 14.52 -4.81 15.25
C SER A 235 13.48 -5.64 14.52
N VAL A 236 13.58 -5.79 13.18
CA VAL A 236 12.62 -6.53 12.36
C VAL A 236 12.70 -8.02 12.68
N LYS A 237 11.63 -8.57 13.24
CA LYS A 237 11.49 -9.97 13.67
C LYS A 237 10.41 -10.74 12.93
N LYS A 238 9.45 -10.03 12.32
CA LYS A 238 8.29 -10.63 11.69
C LYS A 238 8.09 -10.04 10.30
N VAL A 239 8.10 -10.88 9.28
CA VAL A 239 7.83 -10.48 7.91
C VAL A 239 6.65 -11.27 7.38
N ILE A 240 5.65 -10.55 6.86
CA ILE A 240 4.42 -11.10 6.31
C ILE A 240 4.50 -10.99 4.79
N PHE A 241 4.46 -12.11 4.08
CA PHE A 241 4.17 -12.12 2.65
C PHE A 241 2.65 -12.04 2.49
N ASN A 242 2.17 -10.86 2.15
CA ASN A 242 0.77 -10.65 1.84
C ASN A 242 0.52 -10.98 0.37
N VAL A 243 -0.37 -11.89 0.12
CA VAL A 243 -0.81 -12.29 -1.22
C VAL A 243 -2.30 -12.00 -1.38
N PHE A 244 -2.73 -11.65 -2.57
CA PHE A 244 -4.14 -11.39 -2.86
C PHE A 244 -4.75 -12.49 -3.75
N LYS A 245 -4.00 -12.97 -4.75
CA LYS A 245 -4.45 -13.98 -5.70
C LYS A 245 -4.06 -15.40 -5.24
N ASP A 246 -4.89 -16.38 -5.57
CA ASP A 246 -4.62 -17.80 -5.29
C ASP A 246 -3.33 -18.30 -5.97
N LEU A 247 -2.99 -17.73 -7.13
CA LEU A 247 -1.73 -18.05 -7.82
C LEU A 247 -0.53 -17.71 -6.91
N ASP A 248 -0.49 -16.49 -6.39
CA ASP A 248 0.60 -16.03 -5.54
C ASP A 248 0.66 -16.85 -4.24
N LYS A 249 -0.50 -17.16 -3.64
CA LYS A 249 -0.58 -18.02 -2.46
C LYS A 249 0.10 -19.37 -2.70
N ARG A 250 -0.27 -20.06 -3.77
CA ARG A 250 0.33 -21.38 -4.11
C ARG A 250 1.84 -21.31 -4.33
N ILE A 251 2.32 -20.22 -4.97
CA ILE A 251 3.75 -20.02 -5.20
C ILE A 251 4.49 -19.86 -3.86
N TYR A 252 4.00 -18.97 -3.00
CA TYR A 252 4.62 -18.72 -1.69
C TYR A 252 4.52 -19.94 -0.77
N GLU A 253 3.39 -20.66 -0.75
CA GLU A 253 3.25 -21.90 0.01
C GLU A 253 4.31 -22.94 -0.39
N LYS A 254 4.56 -23.13 -1.69
CA LYS A 254 5.59 -24.02 -2.20
C LYS A 254 6.98 -23.60 -1.76
N LEU A 255 7.32 -22.31 -1.91
CA LEU A 255 8.64 -21.79 -1.56
C LEU A 255 8.92 -21.80 -0.05
N LEU A 256 7.91 -21.61 0.77
CA LEU A 256 8.04 -21.58 2.22
C LEU A 256 7.99 -22.97 2.87
N ARG A 257 7.54 -24.01 2.14
CA ARG A 257 7.58 -25.42 2.59
C ARG A 257 8.86 -26.15 2.15
N ALA A 258 9.61 -25.60 1.21
CA ALA A 258 10.75 -26.27 0.55
C ALA A 258 12.07 -26.16 1.36
N ASP A 259 12.01 -26.38 2.69
CA ASP A 259 13.21 -26.55 3.55
C ASP A 259 12.96 -27.58 4.65
#